data_b1694f76b21751708ff9905814852b10
#
_entry.id   b1694f76b21751708ff9905814852b10
#
_cell.length_a   1.000
_cell.length_b   1.000
_cell.length_c   1.000
_cell.angle_alpha   90.00
_cell.angle_beta   90.00
_cell.angle_gamma   90.00
#
_symmetry.space_group_name_H-M   'P 1'
#
loop_
_entity.id
_entity.type
_entity.pdbx_description
1 polymer ?
#
loop_
_entity_poly.entity_id
_entity_poly.type
_entity_poly.pdbx_seq_one_letter_code
_entity_poly.pdbx_strand_id
1 'polypeptide(L)'
;RLVGSEMCIRDSFYGMQSFLQLLPAEIESPSAVKGIAWTAPAVSIKDEPRFGYRGIMLDPCRHFIPVENIKKQLDVLALFKINRMHWHLTDDQGWRIEIKKYPKLTEIGSKRIDGEGTEYGGFYTQEEVKDIVKYAADRFITIVPEIELPGHEMAAIAAYPELSCEGKQGTPRIIWGVEDIVLCAGKEEPFQFFEDVIAEVAPLFPGEYFHIGGDECPKTSWEKCPL
;
A
#
# COMPACT_ATOMS: atom_id res chain seq x y z
N ARG A 1 0.12 -8.75 -32.98
CA ARG A 1 0.65 -7.56 -32.26
C ARG A 1 -0.26 -7.30 -31.06
N LEU A 2 0.12 -7.86 -29.91
CA LEU A 2 -0.64 -7.81 -28.65
C LEU A 2 -0.73 -6.40 -28.02
N VAL A 3 0.23 -5.51 -28.32
CA VAL A 3 0.28 -4.14 -27.74
C VAL A 3 -0.94 -3.29 -28.10
N GLY A 4 -1.54 -3.49 -29.27
CA GLY A 4 -2.77 -2.78 -29.66
C GLY A 4 -4.03 -3.30 -28.95
N SER A 5 -4.06 -4.57 -28.51
CA SER A 5 -5.23 -5.17 -27.86
C SER A 5 -5.37 -4.74 -26.40
N GLU A 6 -4.27 -4.65 -25.63
CA GLU A 6 -4.31 -4.22 -24.21
C GLU A 6 -4.72 -2.76 -24.09
N MET A 7 -4.21 -1.87 -24.99
CA MET A 7 -4.66 -0.48 -25.04
C MET A 7 -6.16 -0.39 -25.34
N CYS A 8 -6.66 -1.14 -26.31
CA CYS A 8 -8.08 -1.17 -26.65
C CYS A 8 -8.95 -1.67 -25.50
N ILE A 9 -8.49 -2.71 -24.75
CA ILE A 9 -9.23 -3.25 -23.60
C ILE A 9 -9.30 -2.23 -22.48
N ARG A 10 -8.18 -1.58 -22.14
CA ARG A 10 -8.13 -0.53 -21.12
C ARG A 10 -9.00 0.67 -21.50
N ASP A 11 -8.93 1.11 -22.74
CA ASP A 11 -9.74 2.23 -23.22
C ASP A 11 -11.24 1.87 -23.22
N SER A 12 -11.58 0.62 -23.55
CA SER A 12 -12.95 0.12 -23.43
C SER A 12 -13.43 0.10 -21.98
N PHE A 13 -12.57 -0.33 -21.03
CA PHE A 13 -12.86 -0.29 -19.61
C PHE A 13 -13.17 1.15 -19.15
N TYR A 14 -12.33 2.13 -19.49
CA TYR A 14 -12.55 3.53 -19.14
C TYR A 14 -13.77 4.12 -19.85
N GLY A 15 -14.06 3.68 -21.08
CA GLY A 15 -15.30 4.03 -21.80
C GLY A 15 -16.54 3.53 -21.04
N MET A 16 -16.49 2.31 -20.51
CA MET A 16 -17.56 1.76 -19.65
C MET A 16 -17.74 2.58 -18.37
N GLN A 17 -16.65 3.03 -17.72
CA GLN A 17 -16.76 3.92 -16.54
C GLN A 17 -17.48 5.23 -16.91
N SER A 18 -17.14 5.83 -18.07
CA SER A 18 -17.86 7.01 -18.56
C SER A 18 -19.35 6.72 -18.83
N PHE A 19 -19.65 5.57 -19.43
CA PHE A 19 -21.02 5.18 -19.70
C PHE A 19 -21.86 4.97 -18.42
N LEU A 20 -21.29 4.29 -17.42
CA LEU A 20 -21.94 4.09 -16.14
C LEU A 20 -22.32 5.42 -15.48
N GLN A 21 -21.46 6.44 -15.57
CA GLN A 21 -21.72 7.78 -15.04
C GLN A 21 -22.81 8.56 -15.79
N LEU A 22 -23.24 8.12 -16.97
CA LEU A 22 -24.35 8.70 -17.73
C LEU A 22 -25.70 8.09 -17.34
N LEU A 23 -25.69 6.95 -16.66
CA LEU A 23 -26.90 6.28 -16.20
C LEU A 23 -27.47 6.94 -14.93
N PRO A 24 -28.75 6.69 -14.58
CA PRO A 24 -29.32 7.12 -13.31
C PRO A 24 -28.46 6.65 -12.12
N ALA A 25 -28.35 7.47 -11.08
CA ALA A 25 -27.51 7.20 -9.90
C ALA A 25 -27.85 5.87 -9.20
N GLU A 26 -29.04 5.35 -9.42
CA GLU A 26 -29.48 4.05 -8.91
C GLU A 26 -28.67 2.87 -9.44
N ILE A 27 -27.83 3.06 -10.47
CA ILE A 27 -26.87 2.04 -10.93
C ILE A 27 -25.86 1.66 -9.83
N GLU A 28 -25.59 2.59 -8.91
CA GLU A 28 -24.68 2.39 -7.77
C GLU A 28 -25.38 1.74 -6.56
N SER A 29 -26.69 1.46 -6.66
CA SER A 29 -27.43 0.86 -5.56
C SER A 29 -26.96 -0.56 -5.27
N PRO A 30 -26.72 -0.92 -3.98
CA PRO A 30 -26.32 -2.28 -3.59
C PRO A 30 -27.45 -3.32 -3.78
N SER A 31 -28.67 -2.86 -4.09
CA SER A 31 -29.84 -3.70 -4.32
C SER A 31 -30.59 -3.28 -5.57
N ALA A 32 -31.31 -4.22 -6.18
CA ALA A 32 -32.13 -3.93 -7.37
C ALA A 32 -33.21 -2.88 -7.09
N VAL A 33 -33.19 -1.78 -7.83
CA VAL A 33 -34.17 -0.71 -7.76
C VAL A 33 -35.18 -0.89 -8.89
N LYS A 34 -36.48 -0.92 -8.54
CA LYS A 34 -37.58 -1.06 -9.50
C LYS A 34 -38.08 0.30 -9.96
N GLY A 35 -38.64 0.35 -11.17
CA GLY A 35 -39.30 1.56 -11.70
C GLY A 35 -38.37 2.62 -12.25
N ILE A 36 -37.07 2.33 -12.37
CA ILE A 36 -36.09 3.22 -12.98
C ILE A 36 -36.10 3.10 -14.49
N ALA A 37 -36.22 4.22 -15.17
CA ALA A 37 -36.00 4.29 -16.60
C ALA A 37 -34.47 4.34 -16.87
N TRP A 38 -33.89 3.22 -17.22
CA TRP A 38 -32.45 3.08 -17.52
C TRP A 38 -32.14 3.74 -18.89
N THR A 39 -31.99 5.04 -18.88
CA THR A 39 -31.70 5.85 -20.07
C THR A 39 -30.39 6.59 -19.90
N ALA A 40 -29.65 6.72 -20.98
CA ALA A 40 -28.49 7.59 -21.07
C ALA A 40 -28.77 8.70 -22.09
N PRO A 41 -28.26 9.93 -21.89
CA PRO A 41 -28.37 10.98 -22.89
C PRO A 41 -27.60 10.62 -24.16
N ALA A 42 -28.11 11.02 -25.33
CA ALA A 42 -27.38 10.93 -26.57
C ALA A 42 -26.26 11.98 -26.59
N VAL A 43 -25.03 11.56 -26.40
CA VAL A 43 -23.85 12.43 -26.30
C VAL A 43 -22.69 11.91 -27.13
N SER A 44 -21.77 12.80 -27.49
CA SER A 44 -20.47 12.45 -28.05
C SER A 44 -19.40 12.92 -27.06
N ILE A 45 -18.61 11.98 -26.53
CA ILE A 45 -17.59 12.25 -25.52
C ILE A 45 -16.22 11.96 -26.14
N LYS A 46 -15.32 12.95 -26.10
CA LYS A 46 -13.89 12.76 -26.33
C LYS A 46 -13.20 12.91 -24.97
N ASP A 47 -12.69 11.80 -24.44
CA ASP A 47 -12.05 11.74 -23.14
C ASP A 47 -10.63 11.21 -23.28
N GLU A 48 -9.67 11.96 -22.76
CA GLU A 48 -8.26 11.56 -22.70
C GLU A 48 -7.64 12.05 -21.38
N PRO A 49 -6.79 11.24 -20.74
CA PRO A 49 -6.17 11.65 -19.48
C PRO A 49 -5.15 12.78 -19.71
N ARG A 50 -5.24 13.85 -18.91
CA ARG A 50 -4.23 14.91 -18.90
C ARG A 50 -2.88 14.43 -18.39
N PHE A 51 -2.89 13.48 -17.41
CA PHE A 51 -1.70 12.90 -16.80
C PHE A 51 -1.71 11.39 -16.98
N GLY A 52 -0.58 10.82 -17.38
CA GLY A 52 -0.40 9.37 -17.52
C GLY A 52 -0.41 8.65 -16.14
N TYR A 53 0.17 9.28 -15.12
CA TYR A 53 0.15 8.79 -13.75
C TYR A 53 -0.96 9.51 -12.96
N ARG A 54 -1.94 8.76 -12.47
CA ARG A 54 -3.04 9.25 -11.64
C ARG A 54 -3.20 8.32 -10.46
N GLY A 55 -2.68 8.72 -9.30
CA GLY A 55 -2.57 7.85 -8.14
C GLY A 55 -3.11 8.47 -6.86
N ILE A 56 -3.37 7.60 -5.91
CA ILE A 56 -3.55 7.93 -4.49
C ILE A 56 -2.61 7.05 -3.66
N MET A 57 -2.29 7.51 -2.46
CA MET A 57 -1.64 6.71 -1.43
C MET A 57 -2.68 6.16 -0.45
N LEU A 58 -2.50 4.92 -0.03
CA LEU A 58 -3.26 4.27 1.03
C LEU A 58 -2.30 3.85 2.14
N ASP A 59 -2.57 4.30 3.36
CA ASP A 59 -1.75 4.05 4.54
C ASP A 59 -2.43 3.11 5.55
N PRO A 60 -2.20 1.80 5.46
CA PRO A 60 -2.64 0.83 6.47
C PRO A 60 -1.71 0.76 7.68
N CYS A 61 -0.55 1.42 7.66
CA CYS A 61 0.41 1.33 8.76
C CYS A 61 -0.11 2.03 10.01
N ARG A 62 -0.60 3.25 9.86
CA ARG A 62 -1.20 4.01 10.96
C ARG A 62 -2.52 3.39 11.41
N HIS A 63 -3.33 2.91 10.46
CA HIS A 63 -4.55 2.15 10.76
C HIS A 63 -4.72 1.00 9.76
N PHE A 64 -4.75 -0.23 10.26
CA PHE A 64 -4.88 -1.41 9.42
C PHE A 64 -6.22 -1.39 8.66
N ILE A 65 -6.14 -1.65 7.37
CA ILE A 65 -7.30 -1.66 6.47
C ILE A 65 -7.52 -3.09 5.99
N PRO A 66 -8.65 -3.72 6.30
CA PRO A 66 -8.97 -5.08 5.83
C PRO A 66 -8.99 -5.20 4.31
N VAL A 67 -8.69 -6.39 3.80
CA VAL A 67 -8.61 -6.69 2.35
C VAL A 67 -9.86 -6.26 1.58
N GLU A 68 -11.04 -6.53 2.14
CA GLU A 68 -12.32 -6.16 1.53
C GLU A 68 -12.50 -4.65 1.39
N ASN A 69 -11.94 -3.86 2.30
CA ASN A 69 -12.01 -2.40 2.22
C ASN A 69 -11.01 -1.86 1.20
N ILE A 70 -9.82 -2.48 1.05
CA ILE A 70 -8.89 -2.15 -0.04
C ILE A 70 -9.55 -2.42 -1.40
N LYS A 71 -10.23 -3.57 -1.56
CA LYS A 71 -10.94 -3.89 -2.79
C LYS A 71 -12.05 -2.90 -3.11
N LYS A 72 -12.83 -2.45 -2.12
CA LYS A 72 -13.81 -1.38 -2.30
C LYS A 72 -13.16 -0.07 -2.73
N GLN A 73 -12.00 0.25 -2.16
CA GLN A 73 -11.23 1.45 -2.56
C GLN A 73 -10.78 1.34 -4.02
N LEU A 74 -10.29 0.16 -4.44
CA LEU A 74 -9.91 -0.09 -5.83
C LEU A 74 -11.11 0.05 -6.79
N ASP A 75 -12.31 -0.37 -6.41
CA ASP A 75 -13.53 -0.15 -7.19
C ASP A 75 -13.82 1.34 -7.38
N VAL A 76 -13.73 2.13 -6.31
CA VAL A 76 -13.90 3.59 -6.38
C VAL A 76 -12.83 4.24 -7.25
N LEU A 77 -11.57 3.84 -7.09
CA LEU A 77 -10.48 4.34 -7.93
C LEU A 77 -10.71 4.04 -9.42
N ALA A 78 -11.19 2.85 -9.74
CA ALA A 78 -11.52 2.46 -11.10
C ALA A 78 -12.62 3.34 -11.70
N LEU A 79 -13.68 3.64 -10.92
CA LEU A 79 -14.77 4.53 -11.33
C LEU A 79 -14.26 5.91 -11.73
N PHE A 80 -13.27 6.44 -11.00
CA PHE A 80 -12.61 7.73 -11.29
C PHE A 80 -11.41 7.63 -12.23
N LYS A 81 -11.18 6.46 -12.86
CA LYS A 81 -10.10 6.23 -13.82
C LYS A 81 -8.69 6.50 -13.25
N ILE A 82 -8.54 6.34 -11.94
CA ILE A 82 -7.24 6.31 -11.27
C ILE A 82 -6.53 5.03 -11.68
N ASN A 83 -5.24 5.11 -11.98
CA ASN A 83 -4.48 3.98 -12.51
C ASN A 83 -3.25 3.58 -11.68
N ARG A 84 -3.07 4.22 -10.54
CA ARG A 84 -2.00 3.88 -9.58
C ARG A 84 -2.55 3.92 -8.16
N MET A 85 -2.14 2.95 -7.35
CA MET A 85 -2.31 2.98 -5.90
C MET A 85 -0.96 2.79 -5.25
N HIS A 86 -0.50 3.77 -4.52
CA HIS A 86 0.66 3.69 -3.66
C HIS A 86 0.22 3.04 -2.34
N TRP A 87 0.83 1.92 -1.99
CA TRP A 87 0.46 1.13 -0.82
C TRP A 87 1.58 1.18 0.21
N HIS A 88 1.36 1.97 1.26
CA HIS A 88 2.31 2.22 2.32
C HIS A 88 2.26 1.09 3.35
N LEU A 89 3.16 0.11 3.20
CA LEU A 89 3.07 -1.19 3.88
C LEU A 89 3.87 -1.27 5.18
N THR A 90 4.79 -0.34 5.43
CA THR A 90 5.63 -0.33 6.63
C THR A 90 5.81 1.05 7.18
N ASP A 91 5.77 1.19 8.52
CA ASP A 91 6.00 2.43 9.23
C ASP A 91 6.23 2.17 10.73
N ASP A 92 6.52 3.19 11.50
CA ASP A 92 6.72 3.15 12.96
C ASP A 92 5.56 2.49 13.72
N GLN A 93 4.30 2.67 13.23
CA GLN A 93 3.10 2.20 13.89
C GLN A 93 2.71 0.77 13.51
N GLY A 94 3.31 0.22 12.46
CA GLY A 94 3.03 -1.15 12.08
C GLY A 94 3.67 -1.61 10.78
N TRP A 95 4.09 -2.86 10.78
CA TRP A 95 4.54 -3.61 9.61
C TRP A 95 3.38 -4.42 9.05
N ARG A 96 3.00 -4.22 7.78
CA ARG A 96 1.74 -4.75 7.26
C ARG A 96 1.86 -5.85 6.20
N ILE A 97 3.06 -6.28 5.85
CA ILE A 97 3.27 -7.33 4.84
C ILE A 97 4.03 -8.53 5.41
N GLU A 98 3.56 -9.74 5.12
CA GLU A 98 4.25 -10.98 5.50
C GLU A 98 5.60 -11.09 4.80
N ILE A 99 6.67 -11.28 5.60
CA ILE A 99 8.01 -11.65 5.16
C ILE A 99 8.36 -13.00 5.79
N LYS A 100 8.42 -14.04 4.99
CA LYS A 100 8.61 -15.40 5.47
C LYS A 100 9.97 -15.62 6.12
N LYS A 101 11.00 -14.92 5.63
CA LYS A 101 12.33 -14.94 6.21
C LYS A 101 12.39 -14.25 7.57
N TYR A 102 11.51 -13.29 7.82
CA TYR A 102 11.47 -12.48 9.04
C TYR A 102 10.09 -12.52 9.72
N PRO A 103 9.66 -13.68 10.26
CA PRO A 103 8.29 -13.87 10.76
C PRO A 103 7.90 -12.93 11.93
N LYS A 104 8.87 -12.49 12.74
CA LYS A 104 8.59 -11.55 13.83
C LYS A 104 8.09 -10.19 13.35
N LEU A 105 8.31 -9.80 12.09
CA LEU A 105 7.76 -8.58 11.52
C LEU A 105 6.22 -8.56 11.59
N THR A 106 5.59 -9.71 11.40
CA THR A 106 4.13 -9.84 11.51
C THR A 106 3.68 -10.34 12.88
N GLU A 107 4.50 -11.09 13.61
CA GLU A 107 4.18 -11.54 14.97
C GLU A 107 4.21 -10.39 15.98
N ILE A 108 5.16 -9.48 15.85
CA ILE A 108 5.44 -8.35 16.75
C ILE A 108 5.16 -7.02 16.06
N GLY A 109 5.81 -6.76 14.92
CA GLY A 109 5.77 -5.47 14.24
C GLY A 109 4.40 -5.08 13.69
N SER A 110 3.51 -6.05 13.43
CA SER A 110 2.15 -5.77 12.96
C SER A 110 1.18 -5.35 14.08
N LYS A 111 1.59 -5.43 15.33
CA LYS A 111 0.73 -5.27 16.50
C LYS A 111 1.25 -4.17 17.43
N ARG A 112 0.35 -3.45 18.04
CA ARG A 112 0.63 -2.49 19.10
C ARG A 112 -0.45 -2.52 20.16
N ILE A 113 -0.11 -2.11 21.39
CA ILE A 113 -1.10 -1.87 22.43
C ILE A 113 -1.49 -0.39 22.33
N ASP A 114 -2.76 -0.10 22.11
CA ASP A 114 -3.26 1.27 22.04
C ASP A 114 -3.25 1.98 23.40
N GLY A 115 -3.63 3.26 23.43
CA GLY A 115 -3.65 4.07 24.66
C GLY A 115 -4.66 3.60 25.71
N GLU A 116 -5.57 2.69 25.37
CA GLU A 116 -6.57 2.08 26.24
C GLU A 116 -6.16 0.68 26.72
N GLY A 117 -5.01 0.18 26.28
CA GLY A 117 -4.49 -1.14 26.62
C GLY A 117 -5.02 -2.28 25.75
N THR A 118 -5.66 -1.97 24.62
CA THR A 118 -6.19 -2.95 23.68
C THR A 118 -5.15 -3.29 22.60
N GLU A 119 -4.98 -4.57 22.27
CA GLU A 119 -4.15 -4.97 21.13
C GLU A 119 -4.84 -4.55 19.83
N TYR A 120 -4.10 -3.81 19.02
CA TYR A 120 -4.52 -3.36 17.70
C TYR A 120 -3.47 -3.74 16.67
N GLY A 121 -3.92 -4.17 15.48
CA GLY A 121 -2.99 -4.47 14.40
C GLY A 121 -3.61 -5.31 13.31
N GLY A 122 -2.75 -5.86 12.49
CA GLY A 122 -3.06 -6.72 11.35
C GLY A 122 -1.96 -6.63 10.31
N PHE A 123 -1.96 -7.57 9.40
CA PHE A 123 -1.03 -7.62 8.26
C PHE A 123 -1.69 -8.36 7.10
N TYR A 124 -1.08 -8.27 5.94
CA TYR A 124 -1.47 -9.02 4.73
C TYR A 124 -0.51 -10.17 4.52
N THR A 125 -1.04 -11.36 4.35
CA THR A 125 -0.28 -12.51 3.86
C THR A 125 0.15 -12.26 2.41
N GLN A 126 1.20 -12.92 1.95
CA GLN A 126 1.62 -12.79 0.54
C GLN A 126 0.53 -13.24 -0.44
N GLU A 127 -0.32 -14.18 -0.05
CA GLU A 127 -1.45 -14.61 -0.87
C GLU A 127 -2.54 -13.52 -0.96
N GLU A 128 -2.84 -12.84 0.14
CA GLU A 128 -3.75 -11.68 0.13
C GLU A 128 -3.17 -10.53 -0.69
N VAL A 129 -1.85 -10.29 -0.63
CA VAL A 129 -1.17 -9.30 -1.47
C VAL A 129 -1.35 -9.64 -2.95
N LYS A 130 -1.09 -10.88 -3.35
CA LYS A 130 -1.28 -11.35 -4.74
C LYS A 130 -2.73 -11.19 -5.21
N ASP A 131 -3.69 -11.50 -4.34
CA ASP A 131 -5.11 -11.35 -4.63
C ASP A 131 -5.50 -9.87 -4.82
N ILE A 132 -5.01 -8.97 -3.98
CA ILE A 132 -5.22 -7.52 -4.12
C ILE A 132 -4.55 -6.99 -5.40
N VAL A 133 -3.31 -7.40 -5.69
CA VAL A 133 -2.58 -6.99 -6.90
C VAL A 133 -3.32 -7.45 -8.16
N LYS A 134 -3.81 -8.70 -8.17
CA LYS A 134 -4.63 -9.20 -9.27
C LYS A 134 -5.94 -8.41 -9.40
N TYR A 135 -6.63 -8.17 -8.30
CA TYR A 135 -7.88 -7.41 -8.28
C TYR A 135 -7.71 -5.98 -8.82
N ALA A 136 -6.59 -5.33 -8.49
CA ALA A 136 -6.21 -4.02 -9.04
C ALA A 136 -5.91 -4.09 -10.54
N ALA A 137 -5.15 -5.12 -10.98
CA ALA A 137 -4.80 -5.32 -12.39
C ALA A 137 -6.04 -5.53 -13.27
N ASP A 138 -7.03 -6.26 -12.78
CA ASP A 138 -8.33 -6.47 -13.48
C ASP A 138 -9.09 -5.13 -13.67
N ARG A 139 -8.68 -4.05 -12.96
CA ARG A 139 -9.20 -2.66 -13.04
C ARG A 139 -8.23 -1.68 -13.67
N PHE A 140 -7.15 -2.17 -14.27
CA PHE A 140 -6.08 -1.35 -14.86
C PHE A 140 -5.41 -0.40 -13.86
N ILE A 141 -5.37 -0.80 -12.58
CA ILE A 141 -4.67 -0.11 -11.51
C ILE A 141 -3.38 -0.88 -11.20
N THR A 142 -2.23 -0.21 -11.29
CA THR A 142 -0.95 -0.76 -10.84
C THR A 142 -0.71 -0.34 -9.41
N ILE A 143 -0.37 -1.30 -8.55
CA ILE A 143 0.02 -1.01 -7.18
C ILE A 143 1.53 -0.75 -7.13
N VAL A 144 1.91 0.32 -6.44
CA VAL A 144 3.29 0.67 -6.10
C VAL A 144 3.45 0.40 -4.60
N PRO A 145 4.14 -0.68 -4.21
CA PRO A 145 4.38 -0.95 -2.80
C PRO A 145 5.41 0.00 -2.23
N GLU A 146 5.29 0.33 -0.96
CA GLU A 146 6.31 1.04 -0.20
C GLU A 146 6.77 0.22 0.98
N ILE A 147 8.09 0.08 1.09
CA ILE A 147 8.82 -0.40 2.26
C ILE A 147 9.75 0.73 2.67
N GLU A 148 9.53 1.27 3.85
CA GLU A 148 10.29 2.39 4.39
C GLU A 148 11.74 2.02 4.72
N LEU A 149 12.64 2.97 4.53
CA LEU A 149 14.03 2.93 5.01
C LEU A 149 14.67 4.34 4.95
N PRO A 150 15.63 4.66 5.80
CA PRO A 150 16.01 3.97 7.04
C PRO A 150 15.26 4.50 8.28
N GLY A 151 14.40 5.49 8.11
CA GLY A 151 13.42 5.99 9.08
C GLY A 151 12.13 5.17 9.03
N HIS A 152 11.15 5.52 9.88
CA HIS A 152 9.82 4.87 9.94
C HIS A 152 9.86 3.35 10.13
N GLU A 153 10.88 2.87 10.84
CA GLU A 153 11.20 1.45 11.01
C GLU A 153 11.03 0.94 12.44
N MET A 154 10.34 1.70 13.31
CA MET A 154 10.18 1.28 14.71
C MET A 154 9.45 -0.05 14.85
N ALA A 155 8.52 -0.37 13.95
CA ALA A 155 7.85 -1.66 13.94
C ALA A 155 8.81 -2.82 13.61
N ALA A 156 9.74 -2.62 12.66
CA ALA A 156 10.76 -3.62 12.36
C ALA A 156 11.80 -3.72 13.47
N ILE A 157 12.22 -2.60 14.05
CA ILE A 157 13.17 -2.56 15.17
C ILE A 157 12.56 -3.21 16.43
N ALA A 158 11.27 -3.07 16.67
CA ALA A 158 10.59 -3.80 17.74
C ALA A 158 10.66 -5.31 17.56
N ALA A 159 10.63 -5.80 16.33
CA ALA A 159 10.75 -7.21 15.98
C ALA A 159 12.22 -7.70 15.97
N TYR A 160 13.13 -6.85 15.50
CA TYR A 160 14.57 -7.13 15.31
C TYR A 160 15.42 -5.96 15.81
N PRO A 161 15.62 -5.82 17.15
CA PRO A 161 16.31 -4.67 17.75
C PRO A 161 17.74 -4.46 17.26
N GLU A 162 18.40 -5.52 16.82
CA GLU A 162 19.75 -5.51 16.25
C GLU A 162 19.90 -4.63 15.01
N LEU A 163 18.79 -4.31 14.35
CA LEU A 163 18.78 -3.42 13.18
C LEU A 163 19.07 -1.95 13.54
N SER A 164 18.82 -1.55 14.79
CA SER A 164 19.11 -0.19 15.27
C SER A 164 20.55 -0.04 15.77
N CYS A 165 21.04 1.20 15.90
CA CYS A 165 22.38 1.50 16.44
C CYS A 165 22.55 0.96 17.87
N GLU A 166 21.54 1.09 18.71
CA GLU A 166 21.61 0.72 20.11
C GLU A 166 21.28 -0.75 20.40
N GLY A 167 20.58 -1.43 19.47
CA GLY A 167 20.14 -2.82 19.67
C GLY A 167 19.13 -3.01 20.80
N LYS A 168 18.44 -1.96 21.21
CA LYS A 168 17.49 -2.00 22.31
C LYS A 168 16.10 -2.42 21.84
N GLN A 169 15.45 -3.24 22.65
CA GLN A 169 14.06 -3.63 22.46
C GLN A 169 13.15 -2.39 22.54
N GLY A 170 12.27 -2.25 21.56
CA GLY A 170 11.24 -1.24 21.50
C GLY A 170 9.86 -1.84 21.28
N THR A 171 8.89 -0.99 21.01
CA THR A 171 7.51 -1.37 20.64
C THR A 171 7.06 -0.53 19.44
N PRO A 172 6.20 -1.04 18.57
CA PRO A 172 5.60 -0.22 17.53
C PRO A 172 4.95 1.03 18.12
N ARG A 173 5.09 2.15 17.43
CA ARG A 173 4.63 3.45 17.90
C ARG A 173 3.11 3.50 18.02
N ILE A 174 2.59 4.18 19.03
CA ILE A 174 1.14 4.32 19.27
C ILE A 174 0.62 5.74 19.04
N ILE A 175 1.51 6.69 18.83
CA ILE A 175 1.19 8.10 18.65
C ILE A 175 1.65 8.60 17.28
N TRP A 176 1.13 9.71 16.87
CA TRP A 176 1.55 10.45 15.69
C TRP A 176 2.97 11.01 15.84
N GLY A 177 3.66 11.20 14.73
CA GLY A 177 4.99 11.79 14.67
C GLY A 177 6.06 10.81 14.22
N VAL A 178 7.31 11.27 14.20
CA VAL A 178 8.48 10.55 13.74
C VAL A 178 9.21 9.94 14.95
N GLU A 179 9.74 8.73 14.80
CA GLU A 179 10.57 8.09 15.82
C GLU A 179 12.05 8.45 15.60
N ASP A 180 12.77 8.74 16.69
CA ASP A 180 14.20 9.06 16.63
C ASP A 180 15.10 7.82 16.41
N ILE A 181 14.55 6.63 16.67
CA ILE A 181 15.25 5.37 16.49
C ILE A 181 15.06 4.91 15.04
N VAL A 182 16.18 4.79 14.33
CA VAL A 182 16.21 4.42 12.91
C VAL A 182 17.17 3.25 12.68
N LEU A 183 17.13 2.68 11.50
CA LEU A 183 18.08 1.63 11.12
C LEU A 183 19.52 2.15 11.15
N CYS A 184 20.43 1.30 11.59
CA CYS A 184 21.83 1.67 11.73
C CYS A 184 22.54 1.64 10.37
N ALA A 185 23.00 2.79 9.89
CA ALA A 185 23.78 2.87 8.66
C ALA A 185 25.23 2.37 8.79
N GLY A 186 25.71 2.13 10.03
CA GLY A 186 27.06 1.63 10.30
C GLY A 186 27.18 0.11 10.38
N LYS A 187 26.07 -0.62 10.30
CA LYS A 187 26.01 -2.09 10.39
C LYS A 187 25.64 -2.70 9.05
N GLU A 188 26.07 -3.94 8.80
CA GLU A 188 25.69 -4.70 7.60
C GLU A 188 24.31 -5.35 7.72
N GLU A 189 23.85 -5.66 8.94
CA GLU A 189 22.58 -6.34 9.19
C GLU A 189 21.37 -5.61 8.61
N PRO A 190 21.21 -4.26 8.72
CA PRO A 190 20.10 -3.55 8.08
C PRO A 190 20.14 -3.64 6.54
N PHE A 191 21.32 -3.63 5.91
CA PHE A 191 21.42 -3.75 4.45
C PHE A 191 20.98 -5.15 4.01
N GLN A 192 21.49 -6.20 4.68
CA GLN A 192 21.07 -7.57 4.39
C GLN A 192 19.56 -7.77 4.64
N PHE A 193 19.02 -7.17 5.69
CA PHE A 193 17.60 -7.18 5.98
C PHE A 193 16.80 -6.62 4.82
N PHE A 194 17.19 -5.45 4.29
CA PHE A 194 16.49 -4.84 3.16
C PHE A 194 16.64 -5.63 1.87
N GLU A 195 17.81 -6.12 1.56
CA GLU A 195 18.01 -6.98 0.38
C GLU A 195 17.06 -8.18 0.42
N ASP A 196 16.94 -8.82 1.57
CA ASP A 196 16.04 -9.96 1.77
C ASP A 196 14.56 -9.57 1.66
N VAL A 197 14.16 -8.46 2.29
CA VAL A 197 12.78 -7.97 2.24
C VAL A 197 12.39 -7.59 0.81
N ILE A 198 13.22 -6.81 0.12
CA ILE A 198 12.95 -6.40 -1.26
C ILE A 198 12.92 -7.62 -2.19
N ALA A 199 13.85 -8.56 -2.02
CA ALA A 199 13.88 -9.78 -2.83
C ALA A 199 12.61 -10.63 -2.66
N GLU A 200 11.98 -10.60 -1.49
CA GLU A 200 10.75 -11.33 -1.21
C GLU A 200 9.49 -10.56 -1.64
N VAL A 201 9.49 -9.23 -1.51
CA VAL A 201 8.33 -8.37 -1.81
C VAL A 201 8.23 -8.04 -3.30
N ALA A 202 9.33 -7.66 -3.96
CA ALA A 202 9.30 -7.19 -5.35
C ALA A 202 8.61 -8.16 -6.33
N PRO A 203 8.79 -9.50 -6.24
CA PRO A 203 8.08 -10.44 -7.11
C PRO A 203 6.56 -10.47 -6.96
N LEU A 204 6.01 -9.93 -5.86
CA LEU A 204 4.57 -9.86 -5.63
C LEU A 204 3.91 -8.73 -6.43
N PHE A 205 4.71 -7.74 -6.88
CA PHE A 205 4.22 -6.54 -7.54
C PHE A 205 4.81 -6.40 -8.96
N PRO A 206 4.01 -6.57 -10.01
CA PRO A 206 4.49 -6.56 -11.39
C PRO A 206 4.72 -5.15 -11.96
N GLY A 207 4.55 -4.09 -11.16
CA GLY A 207 4.76 -2.69 -11.58
C GLY A 207 6.24 -2.36 -11.75
N GLU A 208 6.51 -1.28 -12.51
CA GLU A 208 7.88 -0.78 -12.74
C GLU A 208 8.51 -0.10 -11.52
N TYR A 209 7.68 0.35 -10.57
CA TYR A 209 8.13 1.17 -9.44
C TYR A 209 7.94 0.45 -8.13
N PHE A 210 8.95 0.59 -7.30
CA PHE A 210 8.96 0.20 -5.89
C PHE A 210 9.37 1.43 -5.09
N HIS A 211 8.55 1.86 -4.12
CA HIS A 211 8.85 3.01 -3.28
C HIS A 211 9.64 2.53 -2.06
N ILE A 212 10.71 3.23 -1.75
CA ILE A 212 11.60 2.89 -0.63
C ILE A 212 11.54 3.91 0.51
N GLY A 213 10.53 4.78 0.53
CA GLY A 213 10.42 5.84 1.52
C GLY A 213 11.60 6.81 1.47
N GLY A 214 12.27 6.96 2.58
CA GLY A 214 13.48 7.77 2.72
C GLY A 214 13.26 9.15 3.29
N ASP A 215 12.03 9.47 3.66
CA ASP A 215 11.67 10.73 4.28
C ASP A 215 11.86 10.71 5.80
N GLU A 216 11.85 11.90 6.37
CA GLU A 216 11.81 12.19 7.81
C GLU A 216 12.78 11.38 8.69
N CYS A 217 13.93 10.94 8.16
CA CYS A 217 14.90 10.14 8.90
C CYS A 217 15.73 11.00 9.85
N PRO A 218 15.52 10.96 11.19
CA PRO A 218 16.33 11.68 12.14
C PRO A 218 17.76 11.14 12.20
N LYS A 219 18.75 12.03 12.29
CA LYS A 219 20.16 11.64 12.37
C LYS A 219 20.67 11.44 13.80
N THR A 220 19.83 11.70 14.79
CA THR A 220 20.18 11.68 16.23
C THR A 220 20.81 10.36 16.68
N SER A 221 20.29 9.22 16.19
CA SER A 221 20.83 7.89 16.49
C SER A 221 22.20 7.68 15.84
N TRP A 222 22.39 8.17 14.61
CA TRP A 222 23.66 8.02 13.89
C TRP A 222 24.77 8.88 14.45
N GLU A 223 24.44 10.13 14.86
CA GLU A 223 25.42 11.04 15.48
C GLU A 223 26.02 10.50 16.78
N LYS A 224 25.30 9.61 17.46
CA LYS A 224 25.71 8.94 18.70
C LYS A 224 26.23 7.53 18.49
N CYS A 225 26.15 7.01 17.26
CA CYS A 225 26.57 5.66 16.94
C CYS A 225 28.09 5.54 16.96
N PRO A 226 28.66 4.53 17.61
CA PRO A 226 30.11 4.35 17.64
C PRO A 226 30.69 3.73 16.37
N LEU A 227 29.86 3.33 15.40
CA LEU A 227 30.22 2.67 14.12
C LEU A 227 30.30 3.68 12.98
#